data_8444fd0f83bc384f1cfa4eb0ed6b2e5c
#
_entry.id   8444fd0f83bc384f1cfa4eb0ed6b2e5c
#
_cell.length_a   1.000
_cell.length_b   1.000
_cell.length_c   1.000
_cell.angle_alpha   90.00
_cell.angle_beta   90.00
_cell.angle_gamma   90.00
#
_symmetry.space_group_name_H-M   'P 1'
#
loop_
_entity.id
_entity.type
_entity.pdbx_description
1 polymer ?
#
loop_
_entity_poly.entity_id
_entity_poly.type
_entity_poly.pdbx_seq_one_letter_code
_entity_poly.pdbx_strand_id
1 'polypeptide(L)'
;MYFIGLDLAWGPRKPTGVAVVDDGGRLVYLGTASDDASIRAALEPYADEDCLVGIDTPLIVENATGQRPAEKALNADFGKFQAGTHPSNTSRPEFAGTPRGARIADALDLDIDPASTAGRRAIEVHPHAATVALFRLGRTLKYRAKPGRAVAQLRSEMLRLMDHIEDLARATPPLRVADSAAWADLRDDVERATQRSELRHAEDCVDAVLCAYIARYALANPDDVTIYGDAETGYIVTPTLPSDLTPAPPESTPGAVQEAIATYAQRRPGLIASTAHYLELVTALLDDAGINYLSATARTKTVASFAAKADRSADGERLYTDPLTEITDQIGLRVITYLLDDVSAVATLLSDGMRLLDDRDMGRETASEGRWGYASRHLLVAVEGEQQPASIQIRTVLQHAWAEFEHDVRYKGSVPEGDAPDLDRRFTLAAGLLELADREFSAIRDRLRSASPAEEEGPSDDPRIATPVLATYLGNRFPDAGWSRTDHYSWISGLLLELGIDGLDDLESVLDRVDTDAVNAAMDYRFPPGAVRRLDDVLLKEFGERYINLHGNAHRVAQLQARAAKLT
;
A
#
# COMPACT_ATOMS: atom_id res chain seq x y z
N MET A 1 5.38 22.24 34.49
CA MET A 1 5.91 22.30 33.10
C MET A 1 5.65 20.99 32.38
N TYR A 2 5.22 21.05 31.12
CA TYR A 2 4.99 19.88 30.31
C TYR A 2 5.98 19.81 29.14
N PHE A 3 6.35 18.58 28.75
CA PHE A 3 7.14 18.29 27.57
C PHE A 3 6.25 17.57 26.57
N ILE A 4 6.06 18.18 25.42
CA ILE A 4 5.13 17.73 24.40
C ILE A 4 5.92 17.24 23.19
N GLY A 5 5.54 16.10 22.63
CA GLY A 5 6.14 15.58 21.42
C GLY A 5 5.12 15.45 20.30
N LEU A 6 5.49 15.92 19.12
CA LEU A 6 4.71 15.82 17.90
C LEU A 6 5.55 15.11 16.81
N ASP A 7 5.16 13.91 16.44
CA ASP A 7 5.59 13.30 15.18
C ASP A 7 4.66 13.80 14.08
N LEU A 8 5.03 14.97 13.52
CA LEU A 8 4.14 15.75 12.67
C LEU A 8 4.30 15.36 11.20
N ALA A 9 3.29 14.74 10.64
CA ALA A 9 3.24 14.48 9.20
C ALA A 9 3.31 15.78 8.39
N TRP A 10 4.10 15.79 7.31
CA TRP A 10 4.29 16.98 6.45
C TRP A 10 2.99 17.48 5.78
N GLY A 11 2.06 16.58 5.48
CA GLY A 11 0.75 16.91 4.88
C GLY A 11 -0.40 16.94 5.89
N PRO A 12 -1.45 17.76 5.66
CA PRO A 12 -2.52 18.01 6.63
C PRO A 12 -3.51 16.85 6.82
N ARG A 13 -3.37 15.75 6.10
CA ARG A 13 -4.32 14.61 6.09
C ARG A 13 -3.74 13.30 6.62
N LYS A 14 -2.49 13.31 7.08
CA LYS A 14 -1.89 12.13 7.71
C LYS A 14 -2.00 12.26 9.22
N PRO A 15 -2.19 11.16 9.96
CA PRO A 15 -2.18 11.18 11.41
C PRO A 15 -0.83 11.71 11.93
N THR A 16 -0.89 12.40 13.04
CA THR A 16 0.23 12.97 13.77
C THR A 16 0.26 12.32 15.14
N GLY A 17 1.40 11.76 15.53
CA GLY A 17 1.60 11.25 16.89
C GLY A 17 1.69 12.42 17.88
N VAL A 18 1.03 12.28 19.03
CA VAL A 18 1.01 13.27 20.11
C VAL A 18 1.32 12.57 21.42
N ALA A 19 2.34 13.05 22.13
CA ALA A 19 2.70 12.58 23.46
C ALA A 19 2.93 13.75 24.42
N VAL A 20 2.56 13.61 25.69
CA VAL A 20 2.81 14.58 26.73
C VAL A 20 3.45 13.91 27.93
N VAL A 21 4.56 14.48 28.39
CA VAL A 21 5.32 14.04 29.55
C VAL A 21 5.32 15.16 30.60
N ASP A 22 5.02 14.83 31.85
CA ASP A 22 5.06 15.78 32.94
C ASP A 22 6.50 16.06 33.43
N ASP A 23 6.65 17.03 34.31
CA ASP A 23 7.94 17.40 34.91
C ASP A 23 8.62 16.24 35.67
N GLY A 24 7.84 15.31 36.23
CA GLY A 24 8.31 14.07 36.83
C GLY A 24 8.77 12.99 35.86
N GLY A 25 8.60 13.20 34.57
CA GLY A 25 8.93 12.26 33.50
C GLY A 25 7.87 11.19 33.25
N ARG A 26 6.62 11.36 33.71
CA ARG A 26 5.53 10.44 33.46
C ARG A 26 4.85 10.75 32.14
N LEU A 27 4.56 9.74 31.36
CA LEU A 27 3.74 9.85 30.16
C LEU A 27 2.27 10.03 30.58
N VAL A 28 1.73 11.26 30.43
CA VAL A 28 0.37 11.62 30.85
C VAL A 28 -0.64 11.64 29.71
N TYR A 29 -0.18 11.70 28.47
CA TYR A 29 -1.01 11.58 27.27
C TYR A 29 -0.24 10.90 26.15
N LEU A 30 -0.92 10.01 25.41
CA LEU A 30 -0.41 9.38 24.18
C LEU A 30 -1.58 9.13 23.25
N GLY A 31 -1.46 9.54 21.98
CA GLY A 31 -2.47 9.32 20.97
C GLY A 31 -2.08 9.86 19.61
N THR A 32 -3.02 9.85 18.67
CA THR A 32 -2.86 10.45 17.34
C THR A 32 -3.94 11.48 17.06
N ALA A 33 -3.61 12.49 16.26
CA ALA A 33 -4.53 13.51 15.78
C ALA A 33 -4.53 13.55 14.25
N SER A 34 -5.68 13.77 13.64
CA SER A 34 -5.86 13.68 12.18
C SER A 34 -5.63 15.03 11.46
N ASP A 35 -5.76 16.14 12.17
CA ASP A 35 -5.66 17.50 11.64
C ASP A 35 -5.17 18.50 12.70
N ASP A 36 -4.88 19.73 12.26
CA ASP A 36 -4.33 20.77 13.12
C ASP A 36 -5.30 21.20 14.25
N ALA A 37 -6.61 21.08 14.04
CA ALA A 37 -7.62 21.40 15.06
C ALA A 37 -7.64 20.32 16.15
N SER A 38 -7.57 19.05 15.79
CA SER A 38 -7.50 17.94 16.75
C SER A 38 -6.16 17.91 17.51
N ILE A 39 -5.05 18.32 16.87
CA ILE A 39 -3.76 18.52 17.58
C ILE A 39 -3.93 19.58 18.67
N ARG A 40 -4.49 20.75 18.31
CA ARG A 40 -4.71 21.84 19.28
C ARG A 40 -5.61 21.40 20.44
N ALA A 41 -6.74 20.74 20.13
CA ALA A 41 -7.66 20.26 21.16
C ALA A 41 -6.99 19.24 22.12
N ALA A 42 -6.13 18.37 21.60
CA ALA A 42 -5.38 17.43 22.44
C ALA A 42 -4.34 18.12 23.33
N LEU A 43 -3.77 19.24 22.88
CA LEU A 43 -2.71 19.98 23.60
C LEU A 43 -3.24 21.09 24.52
N GLU A 44 -4.45 21.58 24.32
CA GLU A 44 -5.05 22.67 25.10
C GLU A 44 -4.89 22.49 26.61
N PRO A 45 -5.07 21.29 27.22
CA PRO A 45 -4.90 21.10 28.66
C PRO A 45 -3.45 21.22 29.16
N TYR A 46 -2.45 21.20 28.27
CA TYR A 46 -1.03 21.09 28.59
C TYR A 46 -0.20 22.27 28.07
N ALA A 47 -0.69 22.97 27.03
CA ALA A 47 0.03 24.03 26.37
C ALA A 47 -0.30 25.44 26.93
N ASP A 48 -1.30 25.57 27.82
CA ASP A 48 -1.65 26.85 28.48
C ASP A 48 -0.66 27.23 29.59
N GLU A 49 0.11 26.28 30.09
CA GLU A 49 1.19 26.49 31.08
C GLU A 49 2.57 26.47 30.40
N ASP A 50 3.63 26.64 31.20
CA ASP A 50 5.00 26.47 30.72
C ASP A 50 5.18 25.10 30.06
N CYS A 51 5.58 25.10 28.79
CA CYS A 51 5.80 23.88 28.03
C CYS A 51 6.95 24.01 27.03
N LEU A 52 7.58 22.88 26.71
CA LEU A 52 8.54 22.74 25.62
C LEU A 52 8.07 21.66 24.67
N VAL A 53 7.82 22.05 23.42
CA VAL A 53 7.29 21.14 22.38
C VAL A 53 8.41 20.71 21.45
N GLY A 54 8.70 19.42 21.37
CA GLY A 54 9.59 18.82 20.36
C GLY A 54 8.78 18.41 19.14
N ILE A 55 9.12 18.93 17.97
CA ILE A 55 8.37 18.71 16.72
C ILE A 55 9.28 18.05 15.68
N ASP A 56 8.96 16.83 15.22
CA ASP A 56 9.69 16.13 14.14
C ASP A 56 9.21 16.63 12.77
N THR A 57 9.41 17.92 12.51
CA THR A 57 9.22 18.53 11.18
C THR A 57 9.97 19.86 11.12
N PRO A 58 10.42 20.30 9.94
CA PRO A 58 11.03 21.61 9.78
C PRO A 58 10.14 22.76 10.28
N LEU A 59 10.70 23.61 11.15
CA LEU A 59 10.04 24.83 11.61
C LEU A 59 10.39 26.02 10.72
N ILE A 60 11.62 26.06 10.19
CA ILE A 60 12.12 27.15 9.35
C ILE A 60 12.71 26.53 8.07
N VAL A 61 12.25 26.99 6.90
CA VAL A 61 12.72 26.53 5.57
C VAL A 61 12.82 27.75 4.66
N GLU A 62 14.04 28.20 4.36
CA GLU A 62 14.32 29.39 3.54
C GLU A 62 15.01 29.06 2.21
N ASN A 63 15.67 27.89 2.11
CA ASN A 63 16.39 27.49 0.92
C ASN A 63 15.44 27.06 -0.22
N ALA A 64 15.73 27.54 -1.44
CA ALA A 64 14.91 27.24 -2.61
C ALA A 64 15.04 25.77 -3.08
N THR A 65 16.22 25.16 -2.92
CA THR A 65 16.49 23.78 -3.37
C THR A 65 17.51 23.10 -2.47
N GLY A 66 17.60 21.78 -2.54
CA GLY A 66 18.60 21.00 -1.79
C GLY A 66 18.30 20.88 -0.30
N GLN A 67 19.33 20.66 0.50
CA GLN A 67 19.27 20.53 1.96
C GLN A 67 19.49 21.88 2.64
N ARG A 68 18.82 22.11 3.78
CA ARG A 68 19.13 23.22 4.69
C ARG A 68 20.52 23.03 5.29
N PRO A 69 21.22 24.11 5.74
CA PRO A 69 22.50 24.00 6.46
C PRO A 69 22.42 23.02 7.63
N ALA A 70 21.34 23.06 8.42
CA ALA A 70 21.10 22.16 9.55
C ALA A 70 21.08 20.67 9.12
N GLU A 71 20.34 20.34 8.07
CA GLU A 71 20.24 18.98 7.54
C GLU A 71 21.59 18.47 7.02
N LYS A 72 22.33 19.32 6.34
CA LYS A 72 23.66 18.98 5.82
C LYS A 72 24.64 18.68 6.95
N ALA A 73 24.65 19.51 8.01
CA ALA A 73 25.51 19.33 9.16
C ALA A 73 25.15 18.06 9.96
N LEU A 74 23.84 17.83 10.21
CA LEU A 74 23.38 16.62 10.89
C LEU A 74 23.73 15.36 10.08
N ASN A 75 23.56 15.39 8.76
CA ASN A 75 23.89 14.25 7.88
C ASN A 75 25.40 13.95 7.85
N ALA A 76 26.27 14.94 8.05
CA ALA A 76 27.71 14.71 8.15
C ALA A 76 28.06 13.86 9.40
N ASP A 77 27.34 14.03 10.49
CA ASP A 77 27.56 13.30 11.74
C ASP A 77 26.80 11.98 11.78
N PHE A 78 25.49 12.01 11.47
CA PHE A 78 24.59 10.87 11.67
C PHE A 78 24.33 10.04 10.42
N GLY A 79 24.71 10.49 9.22
CA GLY A 79 24.52 9.75 7.97
C GLY A 79 25.19 8.36 8.01
N LYS A 80 26.40 8.26 8.57
CA LYS A 80 27.12 7.00 8.75
C LYS A 80 26.45 6.00 9.70
N PHE A 81 25.49 6.46 10.54
CA PHE A 81 24.64 5.63 11.41
C PHE A 81 23.26 5.35 10.81
N GLN A 82 23.02 5.72 9.55
CA GLN A 82 21.75 5.58 8.86
C GLN A 82 20.63 6.43 9.51
N ALA A 83 20.97 7.48 10.23
CA ALA A 83 20.07 8.36 10.96
C ALA A 83 20.04 9.79 10.40
N GLY A 84 20.35 9.95 9.12
CA GLY A 84 20.29 11.21 8.41
C GLY A 84 18.85 11.65 8.12
N THR A 85 18.68 12.94 7.80
CA THR A 85 17.42 13.56 7.44
C THR A 85 17.28 13.80 5.94
N HIS A 86 16.03 13.94 5.48
CA HIS A 86 15.70 14.25 4.09
C HIS A 86 15.75 15.75 3.79
N PRO A 87 16.05 16.17 2.55
CA PRO A 87 16.06 17.57 2.16
C PRO A 87 14.71 18.27 2.34
N SER A 88 14.69 19.43 2.99
CA SER A 88 13.56 20.35 3.05
C SER A 88 13.90 21.65 2.33
N ASN A 89 13.03 22.06 1.40
CA ASN A 89 13.23 23.30 0.64
C ASN A 89 11.89 23.83 0.09
N THR A 90 11.85 25.10 -0.27
CA THR A 90 10.62 25.80 -0.70
C THR A 90 10.13 25.39 -2.09
N SER A 91 10.89 24.62 -2.88
CA SER A 91 10.40 24.03 -4.11
C SER A 91 9.42 22.88 -3.87
N ARG A 92 9.37 22.34 -2.68
CA ARG A 92 8.41 21.31 -2.29
C ARG A 92 7.09 21.96 -1.84
N PRO A 93 5.93 21.42 -2.27
CA PRO A 93 4.61 21.98 -1.93
C PRO A 93 4.39 22.15 -0.43
N GLU A 94 4.93 21.23 0.40
CA GLU A 94 4.79 21.25 1.85
C GLU A 94 5.50 22.42 2.52
N PHE A 95 6.51 23.00 1.85
CA PHE A 95 7.35 24.09 2.34
C PHE A 95 7.30 25.34 1.45
N ALA A 96 6.41 25.40 0.47
CA ALA A 96 6.25 26.57 -0.41
C ALA A 96 5.70 27.82 0.32
N GLY A 97 5.19 27.65 1.53
CA GLY A 97 4.76 28.69 2.46
C GLY A 97 5.28 28.38 3.87
N THR A 98 4.63 28.95 4.89
CA THR A 98 4.99 28.67 6.28
C THR A 98 4.88 27.18 6.58
N PRO A 99 5.94 26.50 7.03
CA PRO A 99 5.92 25.07 7.37
C PRO A 99 4.80 24.71 8.35
N ARG A 100 4.26 23.50 8.27
CA ARG A 100 3.15 23.06 9.13
C ARG A 100 3.51 23.16 10.61
N GLY A 101 4.74 22.78 10.99
CA GLY A 101 5.22 22.87 12.37
C GLY A 101 5.22 24.30 12.90
N ALA A 102 5.66 25.26 12.08
CA ALA A 102 5.65 26.68 12.46
C ALA A 102 4.22 27.22 12.62
N ARG A 103 3.28 26.83 11.76
CA ARG A 103 1.85 27.20 11.90
C ARG A 103 1.23 26.66 13.18
N ILE A 104 1.58 25.43 13.56
CA ILE A 104 1.10 24.84 14.84
C ILE A 104 1.72 25.56 16.01
N ALA A 105 3.02 25.87 15.96
CA ALA A 105 3.70 26.62 17.00
C ALA A 105 3.08 28.02 17.18
N ASP A 106 2.84 28.74 16.09
CA ASP A 106 2.17 30.04 16.08
C ASP A 106 0.74 29.95 16.66
N ALA A 107 -0.04 28.96 16.23
CA ALA A 107 -1.41 28.75 16.72
C ALA A 107 -1.50 28.39 18.22
N LEU A 108 -0.41 27.92 18.80
CA LEU A 108 -0.25 27.63 20.24
C LEU A 108 0.54 28.70 20.96
N ASP A 109 0.89 29.83 20.33
CA ASP A 109 1.69 30.91 20.88
C ASP A 109 3.02 30.41 21.48
N LEU A 110 3.77 29.62 20.73
CA LEU A 110 5.07 29.05 21.11
C LEU A 110 6.21 29.78 20.41
N ASP A 111 7.22 30.18 21.17
CA ASP A 111 8.46 30.70 20.61
C ASP A 111 9.30 29.60 19.99
N ILE A 112 9.72 29.76 18.72
CA ILE A 112 10.50 28.78 17.96
C ILE A 112 12.00 29.12 17.87
N ASP A 113 12.47 30.17 18.56
CA ASP A 113 13.91 30.45 18.62
C ASP A 113 14.62 29.42 19.52
N PRO A 114 15.60 28.65 19.00
CA PRO A 114 16.31 27.65 19.79
C PRO A 114 17.07 28.24 20.99
N ALA A 115 17.39 29.52 20.95
CA ALA A 115 18.06 30.24 22.07
C ALA A 115 17.07 30.84 23.06
N SER A 116 15.77 30.76 22.81
CA SER A 116 14.75 31.36 23.68
C SER A 116 14.73 30.76 25.08
N THR A 117 14.43 31.60 26.06
CA THR A 117 14.19 31.22 27.46
C THR A 117 12.73 31.41 27.88
N ALA A 118 11.82 31.66 26.91
CA ALA A 118 10.40 31.81 27.18
C ALA A 118 9.82 30.55 27.84
N GLY A 119 8.79 30.67 28.65
CA GLY A 119 8.13 29.54 29.32
C GLY A 119 7.42 28.61 28.33
N ARG A 120 6.99 29.15 27.17
CA ARG A 120 6.26 28.41 26.11
C ARG A 120 7.09 28.44 24.84
N ARG A 121 7.61 27.27 24.45
CA ARG A 121 8.54 27.14 23.32
C ARG A 121 8.33 25.89 22.52
N ALA A 122 8.75 25.92 21.25
CA ALA A 122 8.88 24.73 20.42
C ALA A 122 10.28 24.62 19.80
N ILE A 123 10.77 23.42 19.64
CA ILE A 123 12.05 23.11 18.99
C ILE A 123 11.86 22.05 17.93
N GLU A 124 12.56 22.20 16.80
CA GLU A 124 12.67 21.13 15.79
C GLU A 124 13.58 20.03 16.29
N VAL A 125 13.11 18.79 16.28
CA VAL A 125 13.86 17.62 16.72
C VAL A 125 13.88 16.55 15.64
N HIS A 126 14.81 15.58 15.74
CA HIS A 126 14.89 14.46 14.81
C HIS A 126 15.09 13.13 15.56
N PRO A 127 14.03 12.35 15.81
CA PRO A 127 14.06 11.14 16.63
C PRO A 127 15.11 10.12 16.20
N HIS A 128 15.33 9.90 14.89
CA HIS A 128 16.31 8.93 14.40
C HIS A 128 17.75 9.24 14.84
N ALA A 129 18.18 10.48 14.72
CA ALA A 129 19.48 10.90 15.20
C ALA A 129 19.58 10.80 16.72
N ALA A 130 18.52 11.26 17.41
CA ALA A 130 18.45 11.20 18.86
C ALA A 130 18.54 9.78 19.41
N THR A 131 17.87 8.78 18.80
CA THR A 131 17.97 7.37 19.24
C THR A 131 19.38 6.83 19.11
N VAL A 132 20.10 7.18 18.04
CA VAL A 132 21.52 6.79 17.88
C VAL A 132 22.37 7.34 19.01
N ALA A 133 22.21 8.62 19.36
CA ALA A 133 22.98 9.25 20.43
C ALA A 133 22.60 8.72 21.82
N LEU A 134 21.29 8.72 22.15
CA LEU A 134 20.77 8.32 23.46
C LEU A 134 21.03 6.86 23.81
N PHE A 135 20.79 5.96 22.84
CA PHE A 135 20.89 4.51 23.04
C PHE A 135 22.22 3.93 22.57
N ARG A 136 23.17 4.80 22.15
CA ARG A 136 24.51 4.44 21.65
C ARG A 136 24.44 3.36 20.57
N LEU A 137 23.55 3.53 19.62
CA LEU A 137 23.35 2.58 18.54
C LEU A 137 24.41 2.74 17.45
N GLY A 138 25.03 1.64 17.02
CA GLY A 138 25.94 1.66 15.87
C GLY A 138 25.23 2.01 14.55
N ARG A 139 23.89 1.95 14.53
CA ARG A 139 23.00 2.39 13.46
C ARG A 139 21.58 2.57 13.99
N THR A 140 20.76 3.35 13.30
CA THR A 140 19.33 3.51 13.65
C THR A 140 18.57 2.19 13.51
N LEU A 141 17.55 1.98 14.35
CA LEU A 141 16.66 0.83 14.29
C LEU A 141 15.73 0.93 13.06
N LYS A 142 15.45 -0.21 12.42
CA LYS A 142 14.69 -0.26 11.16
C LYS A 142 13.19 -0.52 11.40
N TYR A 143 12.58 0.20 12.34
CA TYR A 143 11.18 0.03 12.71
C TYR A 143 10.18 0.72 11.77
N ARG A 144 10.58 1.75 11.03
CA ARG A 144 9.70 2.48 10.09
C ARG A 144 9.35 1.64 8.86
N ALA A 145 8.08 1.69 8.48
CA ALA A 145 7.55 0.96 7.34
C ALA A 145 8.12 1.51 6.01
N LYS A 146 9.20 0.89 5.52
CA LYS A 146 9.80 1.16 4.19
C LYS A 146 9.57 -0.04 3.25
N PRO A 147 9.51 0.18 1.91
CA PRO A 147 9.42 -0.92 0.95
C PRO A 147 10.52 -1.97 1.18
N GLY A 148 10.17 -3.24 1.11
CA GLY A 148 11.10 -4.36 1.27
C GLY A 148 11.25 -4.91 2.69
N ARG A 149 10.80 -4.23 3.74
CA ARG A 149 10.89 -4.72 5.12
C ARG A 149 9.72 -5.65 5.45
N ALA A 150 9.99 -6.80 6.03
CA ALA A 150 8.97 -7.74 6.51
C ALA A 150 8.29 -7.22 7.79
N VAL A 151 6.99 -7.50 7.97
CA VAL A 151 6.23 -7.09 9.17
C VAL A 151 6.88 -7.61 10.46
N ALA A 152 7.35 -8.87 10.44
CA ALA A 152 8.04 -9.46 11.60
C ALA A 152 9.32 -8.69 11.98
N GLN A 153 10.09 -8.21 11.01
CA GLN A 153 11.27 -7.39 11.24
C GLN A 153 10.90 -6.03 11.80
N LEU A 154 9.92 -5.34 11.17
CA LEU A 154 9.42 -4.04 11.65
C LEU A 154 8.95 -4.13 13.10
N ARG A 155 8.17 -5.17 13.42
CA ARG A 155 7.69 -5.44 14.78
C ARG A 155 8.84 -5.68 15.76
N SER A 156 9.82 -6.51 15.41
CA SER A 156 10.97 -6.78 16.26
C SER A 156 11.81 -5.52 16.55
N GLU A 157 12.06 -4.70 15.52
CA GLU A 157 12.81 -3.45 15.68
C GLU A 157 12.01 -2.39 16.47
N MET A 158 10.68 -2.36 16.30
CA MET A 158 9.79 -1.49 17.08
C MET A 158 9.79 -1.88 18.57
N LEU A 159 9.64 -3.16 18.89
CA LEU A 159 9.69 -3.64 20.27
C LEU A 159 11.04 -3.35 20.92
N ARG A 160 12.14 -3.52 20.18
CA ARG A 160 13.48 -3.15 20.64
C ARG A 160 13.61 -1.65 20.92
N LEU A 161 12.99 -0.79 20.10
CA LEU A 161 12.95 0.64 20.36
C LEU A 161 12.14 0.95 21.62
N MET A 162 10.99 0.30 21.80
CA MET A 162 10.16 0.45 23.00
C MET A 162 10.90 0.01 24.26
N ASP A 163 11.69 -1.09 24.21
CA ASP A 163 12.54 -1.53 25.33
C ASP A 163 13.57 -0.45 25.69
N HIS A 164 14.24 0.18 24.71
CA HIS A 164 15.16 1.29 24.95
C HIS A 164 14.49 2.50 25.59
N ILE A 165 13.25 2.82 25.16
CA ILE A 165 12.47 3.93 25.73
C ILE A 165 12.08 3.61 27.19
N GLU A 166 11.68 2.39 27.51
CA GLU A 166 11.37 1.95 28.87
C GLU A 166 12.60 2.02 29.80
N ASP A 167 13.79 1.72 29.27
CA ASP A 167 15.05 1.81 30.01
C ASP A 167 15.41 3.25 30.40
N LEU A 168 14.85 4.28 29.72
CA LEU A 168 15.00 5.68 30.08
C LEU A 168 14.39 6.03 31.46
N ALA A 169 13.63 5.15 32.08
CA ALA A 169 13.19 5.29 33.47
C ALA A 169 14.36 5.45 34.45
N ARG A 170 15.56 4.98 34.08
CA ARG A 170 16.79 5.07 34.87
C ARG A 170 17.72 6.18 34.41
N ALA A 171 17.37 6.91 33.35
CA ALA A 171 18.18 7.96 32.78
C ALA A 171 18.06 9.28 33.57
N THR A 172 18.88 10.25 33.22
CA THR A 172 18.78 11.62 33.75
C THR A 172 18.67 12.59 32.56
N PRO A 173 17.49 13.21 32.37
CA PRO A 173 16.25 13.10 33.15
C PRO A 173 15.54 11.74 32.90
N PRO A 174 14.74 11.23 33.86
CA PRO A 174 14.04 9.96 33.68
C PRO A 174 12.80 10.09 32.79
N LEU A 175 12.45 9.01 32.05
CA LEU A 175 11.19 8.87 31.33
C LEU A 175 10.46 7.60 31.79
N ARG A 176 9.23 7.73 32.28
CA ARG A 176 8.45 6.64 32.91
C ARG A 176 7.22 6.33 32.06
N VAL A 177 7.44 5.68 30.93
CA VAL A 177 6.34 5.26 30.03
C VAL A 177 5.62 4.01 30.51
N ALA A 178 6.32 3.12 31.20
CA ALA A 178 5.75 1.84 31.70
C ALA A 178 4.61 2.03 32.71
N ASP A 179 4.52 3.20 33.34
CA ASP A 179 3.44 3.54 34.27
C ASP A 179 2.13 3.95 33.53
N SER A 180 2.16 4.10 32.20
CA SER A 180 1.03 4.53 31.38
C SER A 180 0.28 3.35 30.79
N ALA A 181 -1.04 3.29 31.01
CA ALA A 181 -1.90 2.28 30.38
C ALA A 181 -1.89 2.41 28.84
N ALA A 182 -1.89 3.64 28.30
CA ALA A 182 -1.83 3.87 26.86
C ALA A 182 -0.54 3.33 26.21
N TRP A 183 0.58 3.37 26.93
CA TRP A 183 1.83 2.76 26.48
C TRP A 183 1.77 1.23 26.48
N ALA A 184 1.19 0.65 27.54
CA ALA A 184 1.01 -0.80 27.65
C ALA A 184 0.11 -1.33 26.53
N ASP A 185 -1.02 -0.65 26.27
CA ASP A 185 -1.94 -0.98 25.17
C ASP A 185 -1.24 -0.91 23.81
N LEU A 186 -0.45 0.17 23.57
CA LEU A 186 0.33 0.34 22.35
C LEU A 186 1.35 -0.78 22.15
N ARG A 187 2.04 -1.19 23.23
CA ARG A 187 3.00 -2.31 23.18
C ARG A 187 2.32 -3.62 22.83
N ASP A 188 1.19 -3.90 23.47
CA ASP A 188 0.35 -5.07 23.18
C ASP A 188 -0.12 -5.09 21.72
N ASP A 189 -0.47 -3.93 21.15
CA ASP A 189 -0.86 -3.81 19.74
C ASP A 189 0.33 -4.10 18.81
N VAL A 190 1.51 -3.61 19.13
CA VAL A 190 2.75 -3.92 18.39
C VAL A 190 3.07 -5.41 18.45
N GLU A 191 2.97 -6.04 19.61
CA GLU A 191 3.24 -7.49 19.78
C GLU A 191 2.30 -8.35 18.93
N ARG A 192 1.03 -7.95 18.80
CA ARG A 192 -0.01 -8.64 18.03
C ARG A 192 -0.05 -8.28 16.56
N ALA A 193 0.64 -7.21 16.15
CA ALA A 193 0.59 -6.69 14.80
C ALA A 193 1.01 -7.73 13.75
N THR A 194 0.16 -7.94 12.76
CA THR A 194 0.35 -8.85 11.62
C THR A 194 0.42 -8.09 10.29
N GLN A 195 0.02 -6.82 10.29
CA GLN A 195 -0.03 -5.95 9.12
C GLN A 195 0.81 -4.69 9.33
N ARG A 196 1.31 -4.11 8.23
CA ARG A 196 2.10 -2.86 8.27
C ARG A 196 1.29 -1.65 8.72
N SER A 197 -0.01 -1.62 8.41
CA SER A 197 -0.92 -0.55 8.82
C SER A 197 -1.07 -0.44 10.34
N GLU A 198 -1.05 -1.59 11.03
CA GLU A 198 -1.12 -1.66 12.49
C GLU A 198 0.15 -1.07 13.12
N LEU A 199 1.34 -1.38 12.57
CA LEU A 199 2.61 -0.85 13.04
C LEU A 199 2.79 0.65 12.75
N ARG A 200 2.14 1.20 11.72
CA ARG A 200 2.25 2.62 11.38
C ARG A 200 1.67 3.53 12.46
N HIS A 201 0.54 3.15 13.06
CA HIS A 201 -0.02 3.88 14.19
C HIS A 201 0.93 3.90 15.40
N ALA A 202 1.57 2.76 15.66
CA ALA A 202 2.56 2.66 16.74
C ALA A 202 3.82 3.50 16.44
N GLU A 203 4.25 3.56 15.17
CA GLU A 203 5.37 4.39 14.72
C GLU A 203 5.15 5.86 15.11
N ASP A 204 4.00 6.44 14.71
CA ASP A 204 3.67 7.82 15.00
C ASP A 204 3.64 8.10 16.53
N CYS A 205 3.07 7.20 17.33
CA CYS A 205 3.00 7.33 18.78
C CYS A 205 4.37 7.22 19.46
N VAL A 206 5.20 6.26 19.06
CA VAL A 206 6.53 6.03 19.65
C VAL A 206 7.48 7.20 19.32
N ASP A 207 7.43 7.70 18.08
CA ASP A 207 8.23 8.86 17.66
C ASP A 207 7.78 10.13 18.39
N ALA A 208 6.49 10.31 18.68
CA ALA A 208 6.00 11.42 19.51
C ALA A 208 6.55 11.36 20.96
N VAL A 209 6.61 10.16 21.56
CA VAL A 209 7.22 10.00 22.90
C VAL A 209 8.71 10.39 22.87
N LEU A 210 9.42 10.00 21.81
CA LEU A 210 10.82 10.42 21.64
C LEU A 210 10.96 11.94 21.46
N CYS A 211 10.09 12.59 20.68
CA CYS A 211 10.07 14.04 20.52
C CYS A 211 9.89 14.74 21.88
N ALA A 212 8.95 14.29 22.72
CA ALA A 212 8.74 14.81 24.07
C ALA A 212 9.97 14.60 24.96
N TYR A 213 10.60 13.43 24.86
CA TYR A 213 11.81 13.15 25.64
C TYR A 213 13.01 13.98 25.19
N ILE A 214 13.20 14.19 23.89
CA ILE A 214 14.27 15.04 23.36
C ILE A 214 14.11 16.48 23.88
N ALA A 215 12.89 17.02 23.89
CA ALA A 215 12.60 18.33 24.46
C ALA A 215 12.96 18.38 25.95
N ARG A 216 12.58 17.37 26.72
CA ARG A 216 12.92 17.26 28.15
C ARG A 216 14.42 17.11 28.37
N TYR A 217 15.08 16.30 27.56
CA TYR A 217 16.54 16.09 27.62
C TYR A 217 17.30 17.38 27.31
N ALA A 218 16.88 18.11 26.28
CA ALA A 218 17.49 19.38 25.89
C ALA A 218 17.42 20.44 26.97
N LEU A 219 16.31 20.51 27.71
CA LEU A 219 16.19 21.45 28.82
C LEU A 219 17.03 21.05 30.04
N ALA A 220 17.09 19.74 30.34
CA ALA A 220 17.79 19.23 31.54
C ALA A 220 19.31 19.14 31.34
N ASN A 221 19.79 18.92 30.13
CA ASN A 221 21.20 18.71 29.79
C ASN A 221 21.64 19.60 28.61
N PRO A 222 21.61 20.94 28.75
CA PRO A 222 21.92 21.86 27.66
C PRO A 222 23.34 21.72 27.10
N ASP A 223 24.31 21.25 27.90
CA ASP A 223 25.69 21.01 27.47
C ASP A 223 25.86 19.70 26.68
N ASP A 224 24.89 18.76 26.76
CA ASP A 224 24.91 17.48 26.09
C ASP A 224 24.00 17.45 24.84
N VAL A 225 23.62 18.62 24.32
CA VAL A 225 22.79 18.82 23.16
C VAL A 225 23.52 19.58 22.07
N THR A 226 23.34 19.14 20.83
CA THR A 226 23.85 19.86 19.65
C THR A 226 22.67 20.48 18.90
N ILE A 227 22.80 21.79 18.59
CA ILE A 227 21.90 22.52 17.70
C ILE A 227 22.60 22.62 16.35
N TYR A 228 22.07 21.94 15.35
CA TYR A 228 22.53 22.01 13.96
C TYR A 228 21.80 23.14 13.25
N GLY A 229 22.52 24.14 12.72
CA GLY A 229 21.93 25.30 12.07
C GLY A 229 21.63 26.45 13.03
N ASP A 230 20.72 27.32 12.64
CA ASP A 230 20.39 28.56 13.33
C ASP A 230 18.92 28.98 13.14
N ALA A 231 18.51 30.06 13.88
CA ALA A 231 17.16 30.61 13.79
C ALA A 231 16.84 31.31 12.44
N GLU A 232 17.83 31.60 11.59
CA GLU A 232 17.63 32.30 10.32
C GLU A 232 17.42 31.26 9.15
N THR A 233 18.20 30.19 9.15
CA THR A 233 18.21 29.21 8.04
C THR A 233 17.54 27.88 8.38
N GLY A 234 17.07 27.75 9.62
CA GLY A 234 16.50 26.56 10.20
C GLY A 234 17.50 25.73 11.00
N TYR A 235 17.02 25.04 11.99
CA TYR A 235 17.84 24.28 12.93
C TYR A 235 17.22 22.93 13.29
N ILE A 236 18.03 22.05 13.88
CA ILE A 236 17.59 20.75 14.44
C ILE A 236 18.30 20.55 15.78
N VAL A 237 17.53 20.26 16.82
CA VAL A 237 18.03 19.98 18.17
C VAL A 237 18.07 18.47 18.38
N THR A 238 19.23 17.94 18.81
CA THR A 238 19.37 16.51 19.13
C THR A 238 20.40 16.30 20.23
N PRO A 239 20.30 15.24 21.04
CA PRO A 239 21.38 14.83 21.93
C PRO A 239 22.69 14.71 21.16
N THR A 240 23.77 15.22 21.75
CA THR A 240 25.10 15.24 21.11
C THR A 240 25.57 13.82 20.80
N LEU A 241 26.05 13.60 19.57
CA LEU A 241 26.61 12.31 19.16
C LEU A 241 27.87 11.99 20.01
N PRO A 242 27.88 10.87 20.77
CA PRO A 242 29.06 10.50 21.54
C PRO A 242 30.29 10.33 20.66
N SER A 243 31.41 10.99 20.98
CA SER A 243 32.63 11.02 20.17
C SER A 243 33.31 9.63 20.01
N ASP A 244 33.04 8.73 20.95
CA ASP A 244 33.55 7.35 20.96
C ASP A 244 32.61 6.35 20.26
N LEU A 245 31.41 6.80 19.82
CA LEU A 245 30.48 5.93 19.13
C LEU A 245 30.92 5.68 17.68
N THR A 246 31.06 4.42 17.33
CA THR A 246 31.43 3.99 15.98
C THR A 246 30.24 3.39 15.25
N PRO A 247 30.08 3.68 13.94
CA PRO A 247 29.05 3.04 13.13
C PRO A 247 29.21 1.52 13.13
N ALA A 248 28.12 0.80 13.24
CA ALA A 248 28.14 -0.64 13.03
C ALA A 248 28.57 -0.96 11.58
N PRO A 249 29.35 -2.01 11.37
CA PRO A 249 29.69 -2.44 10.01
C PRO A 249 28.39 -2.74 9.24
N PRO A 250 28.39 -2.56 7.90
CA PRO A 250 27.25 -2.95 7.08
C PRO A 250 26.85 -4.40 7.38
N GLU A 251 25.56 -4.68 7.52
CA GLU A 251 25.04 -6.03 7.83
C GLU A 251 25.33 -7.07 6.74
N SER A 252 25.80 -6.65 5.59
CA SER A 252 26.11 -7.55 4.49
C SER A 252 27.56 -8.07 4.60
N THR A 253 27.69 -9.32 4.98
CA THR A 253 28.92 -10.08 4.71
C THR A 253 29.24 -9.99 3.21
N PRO A 254 30.47 -9.66 2.80
CA PRO A 254 30.88 -9.79 1.40
C PRO A 254 30.53 -11.21 0.93
N GLY A 255 29.61 -11.34 -0.03
CA GLY A 255 29.10 -12.64 -0.49
C GLY A 255 27.64 -12.95 -0.16
N ALA A 256 27.01 -12.31 0.83
CA ALA A 256 25.61 -12.61 1.22
C ALA A 256 24.61 -12.43 0.06
N VAL A 257 24.78 -11.42 -0.78
CA VAL A 257 23.93 -11.25 -1.98
C VAL A 257 24.22 -12.33 -3.01
N GLN A 258 25.48 -12.72 -3.20
CA GLN A 258 25.84 -13.80 -4.11
C GLN A 258 25.28 -15.14 -3.64
N GLU A 259 25.35 -15.41 -2.34
CA GLU A 259 24.76 -16.60 -1.72
C GLU A 259 23.21 -16.59 -1.85
N ALA A 260 22.58 -15.44 -1.62
CA ALA A 260 21.14 -15.28 -1.82
C ALA A 260 20.74 -15.51 -3.29
N ILE A 261 21.53 -15.01 -4.26
CA ILE A 261 21.29 -15.23 -5.69
C ILE A 261 21.46 -16.72 -6.04
N ALA A 262 22.52 -17.38 -5.53
CA ALA A 262 22.74 -18.80 -5.75
C ALA A 262 21.62 -19.65 -5.16
N THR A 263 21.19 -19.35 -3.95
CA THR A 263 20.06 -20.02 -3.27
C THR A 263 18.76 -19.80 -4.03
N TYR A 264 18.51 -18.56 -4.49
CA TYR A 264 17.34 -18.25 -5.32
C TYR A 264 17.33 -19.08 -6.63
N ALA A 265 18.49 -19.14 -7.30
CA ALA A 265 18.63 -19.93 -8.53
C ALA A 265 18.30 -21.42 -8.31
N GLN A 266 18.71 -21.99 -7.17
CA GLN A 266 18.38 -23.38 -6.79
C GLN A 266 16.89 -23.56 -6.48
N ARG A 267 16.25 -22.59 -5.81
CA ARG A 267 14.80 -22.66 -5.46
C ARG A 267 13.88 -22.38 -6.63
N ARG A 268 14.37 -21.70 -7.67
CA ARG A 268 13.55 -21.22 -8.79
C ARG A 268 12.71 -22.29 -9.50
N PRO A 269 13.16 -23.53 -9.75
CA PRO A 269 12.31 -24.56 -10.32
C PRO A 269 11.06 -24.85 -9.49
N GLY A 270 11.17 -24.92 -8.16
CA GLY A 270 10.03 -25.05 -7.25
C GLY A 270 9.11 -23.82 -7.32
N LEU A 271 9.67 -22.60 -7.38
CA LEU A 271 8.88 -21.38 -7.51
C LEU A 271 8.10 -21.30 -8.82
N ILE A 272 8.59 -21.91 -9.91
CA ILE A 272 7.84 -22.02 -11.18
C ILE A 272 6.59 -22.88 -10.98
N ALA A 273 6.70 -23.99 -10.28
CA ALA A 273 5.55 -24.85 -9.96
C ALA A 273 4.54 -24.11 -9.08
N SER A 274 5.01 -23.45 -8.01
CA SER A 274 4.16 -22.60 -7.15
C SER A 274 3.49 -21.48 -7.95
N THR A 275 4.21 -20.85 -8.89
CA THR A 275 3.65 -19.79 -9.75
C THR A 275 2.47 -20.31 -10.60
N ALA A 276 2.60 -21.51 -11.16
CA ALA A 276 1.52 -22.14 -11.93
C ALA A 276 0.32 -22.45 -11.03
N HIS A 277 0.55 -22.99 -9.84
CA HIS A 277 -0.51 -23.29 -8.87
C HIS A 277 -1.25 -22.02 -8.42
N TYR A 278 -0.54 -20.93 -8.10
CA TYR A 278 -1.18 -19.65 -7.78
C TYR A 278 -2.04 -19.11 -8.95
N LEU A 279 -1.56 -19.23 -10.19
CA LEU A 279 -2.33 -18.80 -11.36
C LEU A 279 -3.61 -19.60 -11.51
N GLU A 280 -3.53 -20.94 -11.38
CA GLU A 280 -4.68 -21.84 -11.45
C GLU A 280 -5.70 -21.50 -10.36
N LEU A 281 -5.26 -21.30 -9.12
CA LEU A 281 -6.12 -20.97 -8.01
C LEU A 281 -6.80 -19.60 -8.18
N VAL A 282 -6.03 -18.55 -8.57
CA VAL A 282 -6.60 -17.23 -8.84
C VAL A 282 -7.63 -17.28 -9.96
N THR A 283 -7.32 -17.97 -11.06
CA THR A 283 -8.23 -18.11 -12.20
C THR A 283 -9.51 -18.85 -11.79
N ALA A 284 -9.39 -19.93 -11.03
CA ALA A 284 -10.54 -20.68 -10.54
C ALA A 284 -11.45 -19.81 -9.63
N LEU A 285 -10.86 -19.04 -8.72
CA LEU A 285 -11.62 -18.12 -7.85
C LEU A 285 -12.37 -17.05 -8.66
N LEU A 286 -11.70 -16.44 -9.65
CA LEU A 286 -12.31 -15.43 -10.52
C LEU A 286 -13.45 -16.00 -11.35
N ASP A 287 -13.24 -17.16 -11.93
CA ASP A 287 -14.24 -17.87 -12.73
C ASP A 287 -15.43 -18.30 -11.88
N ASP A 288 -15.19 -18.84 -10.69
CA ASP A 288 -16.24 -19.28 -9.76
C ASP A 288 -17.08 -18.10 -9.26
N ALA A 289 -16.45 -16.94 -9.02
CA ALA A 289 -17.15 -15.72 -8.61
C ALA A 289 -17.86 -15.01 -9.77
N GLY A 290 -17.66 -15.45 -11.03
CA GLY A 290 -18.22 -14.80 -12.20
C GLY A 290 -17.65 -13.41 -12.49
N ILE A 291 -16.46 -13.08 -11.96
CA ILE A 291 -15.83 -11.78 -12.18
C ILE A 291 -15.24 -11.74 -13.59
N ASN A 292 -15.51 -10.61 -14.27
CA ASN A 292 -14.98 -10.36 -15.61
C ASN A 292 -13.56 -9.82 -15.55
N TYR A 293 -12.64 -10.50 -16.22
CA TYR A 293 -11.25 -10.02 -16.37
C TYR A 293 -10.76 -10.20 -17.81
N LEU A 294 -9.88 -9.33 -18.26
CA LEU A 294 -9.28 -9.42 -19.60
C LEU A 294 -8.25 -10.53 -19.66
N SER A 295 -7.39 -10.60 -18.65
CA SER A 295 -6.35 -11.63 -18.55
C SER A 295 -5.88 -11.83 -17.11
N ALA A 296 -5.49 -13.05 -16.80
CA ALA A 296 -4.72 -13.40 -15.62
C ALA A 296 -3.40 -14.03 -16.07
N THR A 297 -2.29 -13.49 -15.64
CA THR A 297 -0.95 -13.95 -16.01
C THR A 297 -0.07 -14.08 -14.78
N ALA A 298 0.91 -14.98 -14.82
CA ALA A 298 1.84 -15.16 -13.73
C ALA A 298 3.28 -15.26 -14.25
N ARG A 299 4.23 -14.85 -13.43
CA ARG A 299 5.65 -14.99 -13.72
C ARG A 299 6.44 -15.28 -12.46
N THR A 300 7.40 -16.19 -12.57
CA THR A 300 8.49 -16.33 -11.60
C THR A 300 9.60 -15.36 -11.98
N LYS A 301 10.05 -14.53 -11.05
CA LYS A 301 11.15 -13.57 -11.28
C LYS A 301 12.37 -14.29 -11.84
N THR A 302 13.04 -13.72 -12.84
CA THR A 302 14.30 -14.28 -13.37
C THR A 302 15.43 -14.09 -12.37
N VAL A 303 16.44 -14.98 -12.41
CA VAL A 303 17.63 -14.86 -11.54
C VAL A 303 18.30 -13.50 -11.74
N ALA A 304 18.40 -13.03 -12.99
CA ALA A 304 18.98 -11.71 -13.30
C ALA A 304 18.16 -10.56 -12.67
N SER A 305 16.82 -10.62 -12.76
CA SER A 305 15.95 -9.60 -12.16
C SER A 305 15.95 -9.66 -10.62
N PHE A 306 16.12 -10.85 -10.04
CA PHE A 306 16.31 -11.01 -8.60
C PHE A 306 17.65 -10.40 -8.16
N ALA A 307 18.74 -10.73 -8.86
CA ALA A 307 20.07 -10.20 -8.59
C ALA A 307 20.11 -8.67 -8.68
N ALA A 308 19.57 -8.11 -9.77
CA ALA A 308 19.49 -6.65 -9.95
C ALA A 308 18.67 -5.96 -8.85
N LYS A 309 17.63 -6.62 -8.31
CA LYS A 309 16.86 -6.09 -7.20
C LYS A 309 17.59 -6.25 -5.86
N ALA A 310 18.21 -7.39 -5.61
CA ALA A 310 18.97 -7.68 -4.41
C ALA A 310 20.22 -6.76 -4.23
N ASP A 311 20.78 -6.28 -5.34
CA ASP A 311 21.95 -5.38 -5.34
C ASP A 311 21.58 -3.89 -5.27
N ARG A 312 20.29 -3.54 -5.23
CA ARG A 312 19.84 -2.14 -5.12
C ARG A 312 20.29 -1.53 -3.81
N SER A 313 20.80 -0.32 -3.93
CA SER A 313 21.22 0.52 -2.80
C SER A 313 20.52 1.88 -2.89
N ALA A 314 20.27 2.49 -1.74
CA ALA A 314 19.84 3.86 -1.60
C ALA A 314 20.69 4.50 -0.50
N ASP A 315 21.17 5.71 -0.73
CA ASP A 315 22.01 6.47 0.22
C ASP A 315 23.28 5.70 0.67
N GLY A 316 23.84 4.87 -0.23
CA GLY A 316 25.03 4.05 0.02
C GLY A 316 24.75 2.73 0.75
N GLU A 317 23.47 2.39 1.00
CA GLU A 317 23.07 1.18 1.69
C GLU A 317 22.23 0.26 0.82
N ARG A 318 22.36 -1.04 1.07
CA ARG A 318 21.52 -2.03 0.42
C ARG A 318 20.07 -1.91 0.88
N LEU A 319 19.13 -1.89 -0.09
CA LEU A 319 17.70 -1.86 0.20
C LEU A 319 17.18 -3.17 0.82
N TYR A 320 17.91 -4.27 0.61
CA TYR A 320 17.54 -5.60 1.10
C TYR A 320 18.72 -6.20 1.89
N THR A 321 18.50 -6.47 3.17
CA THR A 321 19.46 -7.14 4.05
C THR A 321 19.37 -8.66 3.95
N ASP A 322 18.15 -9.18 3.82
CA ASP A 322 17.85 -10.57 3.44
C ASP A 322 17.01 -10.61 2.16
N PRO A 323 17.66 -10.61 0.97
CA PRO A 323 16.94 -10.58 -0.30
C PRO A 323 15.98 -11.75 -0.51
N LEU A 324 16.25 -12.92 0.08
CA LEU A 324 15.39 -14.09 -0.07
C LEU A 324 14.03 -13.94 0.61
N THR A 325 13.98 -13.23 1.71
CA THR A 325 12.75 -12.98 2.48
C THR A 325 12.11 -11.64 2.10
N GLU A 326 12.93 -10.60 1.90
CA GLU A 326 12.44 -9.22 1.70
C GLU A 326 11.96 -8.95 0.27
N ILE A 327 12.44 -9.68 -0.74
CA ILE A 327 11.95 -9.58 -2.13
C ILE A 327 10.69 -10.42 -2.26
N THR A 328 9.53 -9.81 -2.03
CA THR A 328 8.23 -10.49 -1.99
C THR A 328 7.62 -10.78 -3.37
N ASP A 329 8.14 -10.17 -4.44
CA ASP A 329 7.67 -10.37 -5.83
C ASP A 329 8.45 -11.46 -6.59
N GLN A 330 8.92 -12.49 -5.87
CA GLN A 330 9.54 -13.67 -6.49
C GLN A 330 8.53 -14.44 -7.33
N ILE A 331 7.28 -14.54 -6.84
CA ILE A 331 6.11 -14.98 -7.59
C ILE A 331 5.24 -13.74 -7.83
N GLY A 332 5.03 -13.39 -9.07
CA GLY A 332 4.22 -12.24 -9.47
C GLY A 332 3.05 -12.65 -10.34
N LEU A 333 1.84 -12.26 -9.95
CA LEU A 333 0.64 -12.41 -10.77
C LEU A 333 0.12 -11.03 -11.19
N ARG A 334 -0.58 -11.01 -12.30
CA ARG A 334 -1.26 -9.82 -12.80
C ARG A 334 -2.65 -10.21 -13.28
N VAL A 335 -3.65 -9.53 -12.74
CA VAL A 335 -5.05 -9.61 -13.16
C VAL A 335 -5.42 -8.27 -13.79
N ILE A 336 -5.85 -8.32 -15.05
CA ILE A 336 -6.30 -7.15 -15.80
C ILE A 336 -7.81 -7.21 -15.93
N THR A 337 -8.50 -6.18 -15.46
CA THR A 337 -9.95 -6.02 -15.52
C THR A 337 -10.31 -4.92 -16.52
N TYR A 338 -11.61 -4.82 -16.84
CA TYR A 338 -12.10 -3.74 -17.71
C TYR A 338 -12.43 -2.48 -16.92
N LEU A 339 -12.93 -2.62 -15.69
CA LEU A 339 -13.56 -1.56 -14.92
C LEU A 339 -12.94 -1.45 -13.51
N LEU A 340 -13.04 -0.27 -12.92
CA LEU A 340 -12.56 -0.01 -11.55
C LEU A 340 -13.29 -0.85 -10.49
N ASP A 341 -14.60 -1.08 -10.69
CA ASP A 341 -15.40 -1.91 -9.77
C ASP A 341 -14.90 -3.35 -9.74
N ASP A 342 -14.51 -3.87 -10.90
CA ASP A 342 -13.95 -5.23 -11.01
C ASP A 342 -12.60 -5.34 -10.29
N VAL A 343 -11.76 -4.27 -10.28
CA VAL A 343 -10.51 -4.24 -9.49
C VAL A 343 -10.80 -4.44 -8.01
N SER A 344 -11.82 -3.76 -7.50
CA SER A 344 -12.23 -3.85 -6.09
C SER A 344 -12.83 -5.23 -5.78
N ALA A 345 -13.66 -5.77 -6.68
CA ALA A 345 -14.26 -7.09 -6.53
C ALA A 345 -13.19 -8.20 -6.50
N VAL A 346 -12.22 -8.15 -7.43
CA VAL A 346 -11.08 -9.10 -7.47
C VAL A 346 -10.27 -9.00 -6.17
N ALA A 347 -9.94 -7.78 -5.72
CA ALA A 347 -9.15 -7.61 -4.49
C ALA A 347 -9.87 -8.22 -3.27
N THR A 348 -11.17 -7.98 -3.13
CA THR A 348 -11.98 -8.53 -2.05
C THR A 348 -12.04 -10.05 -2.11
N LEU A 349 -12.33 -10.60 -3.29
CA LEU A 349 -12.41 -12.06 -3.50
C LEU A 349 -11.10 -12.77 -3.12
N LEU A 350 -9.97 -12.26 -3.60
CA LEU A 350 -8.67 -12.86 -3.33
C LEU A 350 -8.24 -12.71 -1.86
N SER A 351 -8.61 -11.59 -1.21
CA SER A 351 -8.34 -11.38 0.22
C SER A 351 -9.10 -12.35 1.12
N ASP A 352 -10.28 -12.79 0.69
CA ASP A 352 -11.08 -13.74 1.46
C ASP A 352 -10.75 -15.21 1.10
N GLY A 353 -10.37 -15.46 -0.14
CA GLY A 353 -10.00 -16.81 -0.61
C GLY A 353 -8.58 -17.25 -0.23
N MET A 354 -7.71 -16.31 0.19
CA MET A 354 -6.31 -16.56 0.51
C MET A 354 -5.91 -15.82 1.77
N ARG A 355 -4.83 -16.24 2.43
CA ARG A 355 -4.27 -15.49 3.57
C ARG A 355 -3.60 -14.21 3.08
N LEU A 356 -4.24 -13.08 3.34
CA LEU A 356 -3.71 -11.76 3.01
C LEU A 356 -2.55 -11.40 3.95
N LEU A 357 -1.41 -11.01 3.39
CA LEU A 357 -0.22 -10.55 4.12
C LEU A 357 -0.01 -9.04 3.99
N ASP A 358 -0.38 -8.44 2.85
CA ASP A 358 -0.30 -7.00 2.61
C ASP A 358 -1.34 -6.60 1.55
N ASP A 359 -1.92 -5.41 1.68
CA ASP A 359 -2.90 -4.85 0.74
C ASP A 359 -2.60 -3.36 0.55
N ARG A 360 -2.24 -2.98 -0.67
CA ARG A 360 -1.87 -1.62 -1.02
C ARG A 360 -2.67 -1.12 -2.20
N ASP A 361 -3.39 -0.04 -1.97
CA ASP A 361 -4.05 0.73 -3.02
C ASP A 361 -3.16 1.90 -3.44
N MET A 362 -2.37 1.66 -4.50
CA MET A 362 -1.42 2.67 -5.00
C MET A 362 -2.12 3.95 -5.48
N GLY A 363 -3.36 3.83 -5.97
CA GLY A 363 -4.16 4.99 -6.36
C GLY A 363 -4.54 5.86 -5.17
N ARG A 364 -4.94 5.25 -4.06
CA ARG A 364 -5.22 5.96 -2.81
C ARG A 364 -3.95 6.52 -2.17
N GLU A 365 -2.86 5.76 -2.18
CA GLU A 365 -1.58 6.21 -1.64
C GLU A 365 -1.08 7.46 -2.40
N THR A 366 -1.05 7.43 -3.74
CA THR A 366 -0.64 8.58 -4.56
C THR A 366 -1.58 9.77 -4.42
N ALA A 367 -2.89 9.54 -4.37
CA ALA A 367 -3.88 10.60 -4.16
C ALA A 367 -3.74 11.26 -2.77
N SER A 368 -3.44 10.48 -1.72
CA SER A 368 -3.19 11.03 -0.37
C SER A 368 -1.94 11.89 -0.31
N GLU A 369 -0.99 11.68 -1.21
CA GLU A 369 0.23 12.47 -1.36
C GLU A 369 0.05 13.68 -2.29
N GLY A 370 -1.19 13.93 -2.77
CA GLY A 370 -1.49 15.03 -3.72
C GLY A 370 -0.89 14.80 -5.12
N ARG A 371 -0.45 13.59 -5.42
CA ARG A 371 0.11 13.21 -6.72
C ARG A 371 -0.92 12.44 -7.54
N TRP A 372 -0.94 12.68 -8.83
CA TRP A 372 -1.66 11.90 -9.82
C TRP A 372 -0.67 10.95 -10.50
N GLY A 373 -1.07 9.73 -10.74
CA GLY A 373 -0.14 8.82 -11.41
C GLY A 373 -0.61 7.38 -11.38
N TYR A 374 0.32 6.51 -11.03
CA TYR A 374 0.15 5.08 -11.04
C TYR A 374 -0.95 4.59 -10.10
N ALA A 375 -2.03 4.07 -10.65
CA ALA A 375 -3.10 3.41 -9.91
C ALA A 375 -3.03 1.90 -10.13
N SER A 376 -3.05 1.12 -9.05
CA SER A 376 -3.02 -0.35 -9.05
C SER A 376 -3.33 -0.85 -7.65
N ARG A 377 -4.07 -1.94 -7.51
CA ARG A 377 -4.18 -2.65 -6.24
C ARG A 377 -3.12 -3.74 -6.18
N HIS A 378 -2.35 -3.77 -5.11
CA HIS A 378 -1.30 -4.77 -4.89
C HIS A 378 -1.65 -5.59 -3.66
N LEU A 379 -1.81 -6.89 -3.84
CA LEU A 379 -2.00 -7.83 -2.74
C LEU A 379 -0.75 -8.70 -2.60
N LEU A 380 -0.34 -8.95 -1.37
CA LEU A 380 0.61 -10.02 -1.04
C LEU A 380 -0.18 -11.11 -0.33
N VAL A 381 -0.23 -12.28 -0.93
CA VAL A 381 -1.05 -13.39 -0.43
C VAL A 381 -0.23 -14.65 -0.22
N ALA A 382 -0.67 -15.48 0.72
CA ALA A 382 -0.10 -16.80 0.95
C ALA A 382 -1.21 -17.86 0.90
N VAL A 383 -0.86 -19.06 0.44
CA VAL A 383 -1.72 -20.23 0.39
C VAL A 383 -1.10 -21.33 1.24
N GLU A 384 -1.93 -22.10 1.90
CA GLU A 384 -1.48 -23.23 2.72
C GLU A 384 -0.76 -24.27 1.84
N GLY A 385 0.41 -24.74 2.31
CA GLY A 385 1.27 -25.65 1.55
C GLY A 385 2.31 -24.95 0.67
N GLU A 386 2.15 -23.65 0.36
CA GLU A 386 3.14 -22.88 -0.41
C GLU A 386 4.13 -22.17 0.51
N GLN A 387 5.42 -22.33 0.22
CA GLN A 387 6.49 -21.74 1.05
C GLN A 387 6.70 -20.25 0.78
N GLN A 388 6.38 -19.78 -0.43
CA GLN A 388 6.62 -18.42 -0.88
C GLN A 388 5.30 -17.70 -1.17
N PRO A 389 5.08 -16.49 -0.64
CA PRO A 389 3.91 -15.70 -0.97
C PRO A 389 3.95 -15.21 -2.42
N ALA A 390 2.77 -14.92 -2.97
CA ALA A 390 2.61 -14.33 -4.28
C ALA A 390 2.20 -12.86 -4.20
N SER A 391 2.84 -12.03 -5.02
CA SER A 391 2.47 -10.62 -5.22
C SER A 391 1.51 -10.51 -6.39
N ILE A 392 0.27 -10.08 -6.15
CA ILE A 392 -0.78 -9.97 -7.17
C ILE A 392 -1.03 -8.50 -7.45
N GLN A 393 -0.88 -8.10 -8.71
CA GLN A 393 -1.21 -6.76 -9.22
C GLN A 393 -2.55 -6.81 -9.93
N ILE A 394 -3.51 -5.99 -9.48
CA ILE A 394 -4.84 -5.90 -10.07
C ILE A 394 -4.99 -4.50 -10.66
N ARG A 395 -5.36 -4.42 -11.94
CA ARG A 395 -5.40 -3.17 -12.71
C ARG A 395 -6.53 -3.20 -13.72
N THR A 396 -7.03 -2.02 -14.09
CA THR A 396 -7.81 -1.89 -15.33
C THR A 396 -6.89 -1.99 -16.55
N VAL A 397 -7.47 -2.17 -17.72
CA VAL A 397 -6.74 -2.17 -19.01
C VAL A 397 -6.00 -0.84 -19.23
N LEU A 398 -6.57 0.30 -18.84
CA LEU A 398 -5.95 1.60 -18.98
C LEU A 398 -4.80 1.80 -17.99
N GLN A 399 -5.00 1.39 -16.74
CA GLN A 399 -3.94 1.39 -15.72
C GLN A 399 -2.77 0.48 -16.13
N HIS A 400 -3.09 -0.65 -16.77
CA HIS A 400 -2.06 -1.56 -17.27
C HIS A 400 -1.27 -0.95 -18.43
N ALA A 401 -1.96 -0.40 -19.44
CA ALA A 401 -1.31 0.26 -20.57
C ALA A 401 -0.40 1.41 -20.11
N TRP A 402 -0.87 2.22 -19.15
CA TRP A 402 -0.07 3.28 -18.54
C TRP A 402 1.19 2.76 -17.86
N ALA A 403 1.06 1.74 -17.02
CA ALA A 403 2.18 1.19 -16.28
C ALA A 403 3.27 0.58 -17.19
N GLU A 404 2.88 -0.09 -18.28
CA GLU A 404 3.83 -0.61 -19.26
C GLU A 404 4.53 0.53 -20.03
N PHE A 405 3.78 1.56 -20.44
CA PHE A 405 4.33 2.74 -21.10
C PHE A 405 5.31 3.50 -20.20
N GLU A 406 4.91 3.81 -18.96
CA GLU A 406 5.77 4.53 -18.01
C GLU A 406 7.05 3.76 -17.72
N HIS A 407 6.95 2.45 -17.48
CA HIS A 407 8.08 1.59 -17.23
C HIS A 407 9.07 1.57 -18.39
N ASP A 408 8.57 1.42 -19.62
CA ASP A 408 9.44 1.33 -20.80
C ASP A 408 10.12 2.66 -21.14
N VAL A 409 9.42 3.77 -20.99
CA VAL A 409 9.93 5.10 -21.35
C VAL A 409 10.87 5.66 -20.30
N ARG A 410 10.52 5.55 -19.00
CA ARG A 410 11.37 6.04 -17.90
C ARG A 410 12.62 5.18 -17.68
N TYR A 411 12.52 3.87 -17.86
CA TYR A 411 13.63 2.96 -17.57
C TYR A 411 14.67 2.90 -18.70
N LYS A 412 14.27 3.11 -19.95
CA LYS A 412 15.15 3.02 -21.15
C LYS A 412 15.67 4.37 -21.64
N GLY A 413 15.11 5.48 -21.17
CA GLY A 413 15.45 6.83 -21.63
C GLY A 413 16.38 7.57 -20.66
N SER A 414 17.54 8.02 -21.13
CA SER A 414 18.29 9.07 -20.44
C SER A 414 17.59 10.41 -20.76
N VAL A 415 16.78 10.90 -19.80
CA VAL A 415 16.15 12.21 -19.91
C VAL A 415 17.20 13.27 -19.56
N PRO A 416 17.43 14.29 -20.41
CA PRO A 416 18.25 15.42 -20.03
C PRO A 416 17.67 16.11 -18.78
N GLU A 417 18.51 16.49 -17.82
CA GLU A 417 18.06 17.08 -16.54
C GLU A 417 17.14 18.31 -16.72
N GLY A 418 17.31 19.07 -17.81
CA GLY A 418 16.48 20.25 -18.10
C GLY A 418 15.03 19.94 -18.51
N ASP A 419 14.76 18.74 -19.05
CA ASP A 419 13.44 18.35 -19.57
C ASP A 419 12.61 17.55 -18.55
N ALA A 420 13.22 17.11 -17.45
CA ALA A 420 12.59 16.26 -16.45
C ALA A 420 11.30 16.86 -15.84
N PRO A 421 11.23 18.16 -15.47
CA PRO A 421 10.00 18.73 -14.90
C PRO A 421 8.82 18.81 -15.89
N ASP A 422 9.08 19.10 -17.19
CA ASP A 422 8.01 19.12 -18.20
C ASP A 422 7.48 17.70 -18.47
N LEU A 423 8.38 16.72 -18.54
CA LEU A 423 8.00 15.32 -18.71
C LEU A 423 7.21 14.79 -17.51
N ASP A 424 7.61 15.08 -16.28
CA ASP A 424 6.87 14.68 -15.07
C ASP A 424 5.46 15.28 -15.06
N ARG A 425 5.32 16.54 -15.46
CA ARG A 425 4.01 17.18 -15.63
C ARG A 425 3.16 16.48 -16.70
N ARG A 426 3.74 16.13 -17.84
CA ARG A 426 3.03 15.41 -18.93
C ARG A 426 2.60 14.02 -18.50
N PHE A 427 3.47 13.30 -17.79
CA PHE A 427 3.13 12.00 -17.19
C PHE A 427 1.95 12.13 -16.23
N THR A 428 1.97 13.12 -15.34
CA THR A 428 0.87 13.37 -14.39
C THR A 428 -0.44 13.70 -15.11
N LEU A 429 -0.41 14.54 -16.13
CA LEU A 429 -1.60 14.89 -16.93
C LEU A 429 -2.17 13.68 -17.67
N ALA A 430 -1.31 12.86 -18.28
CA ALA A 430 -1.73 11.65 -18.98
C ALA A 430 -2.36 10.62 -18.03
N ALA A 431 -1.78 10.43 -16.84
CA ALA A 431 -2.37 9.58 -15.82
C ALA A 431 -3.76 10.05 -15.38
N GLY A 432 -3.94 11.36 -15.17
CA GLY A 432 -5.26 11.93 -14.84
C GLY A 432 -6.30 11.74 -15.93
N LEU A 433 -5.91 11.85 -17.22
CA LEU A 433 -6.81 11.57 -18.34
C LEU A 433 -7.24 10.11 -18.41
N LEU A 434 -6.34 9.17 -18.10
CA LEU A 434 -6.64 7.74 -18.05
C LEU A 434 -7.56 7.40 -16.88
N GLU A 435 -7.37 8.04 -15.73
CA GLU A 435 -8.28 7.88 -14.58
C GLU A 435 -9.70 8.39 -14.91
N LEU A 436 -9.80 9.52 -15.62
CA LEU A 436 -11.08 10.02 -16.10
C LEU A 436 -11.73 9.04 -17.08
N ALA A 437 -10.94 8.49 -18.02
CA ALA A 437 -11.43 7.51 -18.99
C ALA A 437 -11.93 6.22 -18.33
N ASP A 438 -11.25 5.72 -17.27
CA ASP A 438 -11.72 4.57 -16.49
C ASP A 438 -13.10 4.84 -15.83
N ARG A 439 -13.32 6.04 -15.33
CA ARG A 439 -14.62 6.46 -14.78
C ARG A 439 -15.71 6.53 -15.86
N GLU A 440 -15.36 7.10 -17.02
CA GLU A 440 -16.31 7.17 -18.15
C GLU A 440 -16.67 5.78 -18.69
N PHE A 441 -15.74 4.81 -18.70
CA PHE A 441 -16.04 3.44 -19.08
C PHE A 441 -17.08 2.81 -18.15
N SER A 442 -17.00 3.04 -16.84
CA SER A 442 -18.02 2.61 -15.89
C SER A 442 -19.39 3.28 -16.17
N ALA A 443 -19.38 4.58 -16.42
CA ALA A 443 -20.60 5.34 -16.73
C ALA A 443 -21.24 4.91 -18.07
N ILE A 444 -20.44 4.62 -19.10
CA ILE A 444 -20.91 4.10 -20.39
C ILE A 444 -21.56 2.74 -20.21
N ARG A 445 -20.90 1.82 -19.48
CA ARG A 445 -21.47 0.51 -19.16
C ARG A 445 -22.86 0.64 -18.52
N ASP A 446 -22.98 1.50 -17.51
CA ASP A 446 -24.25 1.67 -16.76
C ASP A 446 -25.35 2.23 -17.64
N ARG A 447 -25.00 3.15 -18.56
CA ARG A 447 -25.96 3.66 -19.56
C ARG A 447 -26.39 2.62 -20.58
N LEU A 448 -25.45 1.81 -21.08
CA LEU A 448 -25.75 0.73 -22.05
C LEU A 448 -26.66 -0.33 -21.42
N ARG A 449 -26.49 -0.60 -20.12
CA ARG A 449 -27.42 -1.47 -19.36
C ARG A 449 -28.84 -0.93 -19.28
N SER A 450 -29.00 0.38 -19.31
CA SER A 450 -30.29 1.06 -19.21
C SER A 450 -30.96 1.31 -20.58
N ALA A 451 -30.26 1.04 -21.69
CA ALA A 451 -30.74 1.29 -23.05
C ALA A 451 -31.45 0.06 -23.60
N SER A 452 -32.58 0.27 -24.25
CA SER A 452 -33.40 -0.76 -24.91
C SER A 452 -32.73 -1.37 -26.16
N PRO A 453 -33.25 -2.50 -26.67
CA PRO A 453 -32.54 -3.45 -27.53
C PRO A 453 -32.14 -2.90 -28.91
N ALA A 454 -31.03 -3.44 -29.44
CA ALA A 454 -30.55 -3.17 -30.77
C ALA A 454 -31.45 -3.79 -31.85
N GLU A 455 -31.60 -3.08 -32.97
CA GLU A 455 -32.33 -3.55 -34.17
C GLU A 455 -31.68 -4.82 -34.75
N GLU A 456 -32.52 -5.69 -35.33
CA GLU A 456 -32.15 -6.95 -35.92
C GLU A 456 -31.12 -6.79 -37.06
N GLU A 457 -29.97 -7.45 -36.94
CA GLU A 457 -29.08 -7.67 -38.10
C GLU A 457 -29.74 -8.67 -39.06
N GLY A 458 -29.63 -8.41 -40.37
CA GLY A 458 -30.23 -9.25 -41.41
C GLY A 458 -29.69 -10.68 -41.45
N PRO A 459 -30.27 -11.58 -42.26
CA PRO A 459 -30.00 -13.02 -42.22
C PRO A 459 -28.51 -13.32 -42.46
N SER A 460 -27.90 -14.00 -41.48
CA SER A 460 -26.55 -14.56 -41.53
C SER A 460 -26.64 -16.05 -41.91
N ASP A 461 -25.68 -16.56 -42.71
CA ASP A 461 -25.54 -18.01 -43.00
C ASP A 461 -24.99 -18.78 -41.78
N ASP A 462 -24.63 -18.13 -40.69
CA ASP A 462 -24.17 -18.75 -39.43
C ASP A 462 -25.39 -19.28 -38.66
N PRO A 463 -25.48 -20.60 -38.38
CA PRO A 463 -26.62 -21.19 -37.70
C PRO A 463 -26.67 -20.86 -36.19
N ARG A 464 -25.66 -20.17 -35.65
CA ARG A 464 -25.65 -19.78 -34.23
C ARG A 464 -26.50 -18.53 -34.00
N ILE A 465 -27.05 -18.42 -32.81
CA ILE A 465 -27.66 -17.14 -32.37
C ILE A 465 -26.60 -16.05 -32.42
N ALA A 466 -26.83 -14.99 -33.18
CA ALA A 466 -25.89 -13.90 -33.34
C ALA A 466 -25.52 -13.26 -31.98
N THR A 467 -24.23 -13.03 -31.76
CA THR A 467 -23.72 -12.52 -30.48
C THR A 467 -24.42 -11.25 -29.97
N PRO A 468 -24.69 -10.20 -30.79
CA PRO A 468 -25.41 -9.03 -30.34
C PRO A 468 -26.86 -9.32 -29.92
N VAL A 469 -27.53 -10.21 -30.67
CA VAL A 469 -28.91 -10.65 -30.39
C VAL A 469 -28.97 -11.39 -29.05
N LEU A 470 -28.08 -12.35 -28.86
CA LEU A 470 -27.98 -13.10 -27.59
C LEU A 470 -27.65 -12.19 -26.41
N ALA A 471 -26.72 -11.23 -26.60
CA ALA A 471 -26.35 -10.29 -25.56
C ALA A 471 -27.53 -9.40 -25.14
N THR A 472 -28.28 -8.89 -26.10
CA THR A 472 -29.48 -8.09 -25.85
C THR A 472 -30.56 -8.91 -25.15
N TYR A 473 -30.83 -10.12 -25.63
CA TYR A 473 -31.82 -11.02 -25.03
C TYR A 473 -31.49 -11.34 -23.56
N LEU A 474 -30.25 -11.77 -23.30
CA LEU A 474 -29.81 -12.11 -21.93
C LEU A 474 -29.72 -10.89 -21.02
N GLY A 475 -29.37 -9.71 -21.53
CA GLY A 475 -29.42 -8.45 -20.78
C GLY A 475 -30.82 -8.09 -20.30
N ASN A 476 -31.85 -8.32 -21.12
CA ASN A 476 -33.24 -8.12 -20.76
C ASN A 476 -33.76 -9.22 -19.81
N ARG A 477 -33.33 -10.46 -19.99
CA ARG A 477 -33.75 -11.60 -19.17
C ARG A 477 -33.14 -11.56 -17.76
N PHE A 478 -31.90 -11.06 -17.63
CA PHE A 478 -31.14 -10.95 -16.38
C PHE A 478 -30.67 -9.50 -16.12
N PRO A 479 -31.59 -8.57 -15.80
CA PRO A 479 -31.27 -7.15 -15.71
C PRO A 479 -30.30 -6.80 -14.57
N ASP A 480 -30.22 -7.64 -13.56
CA ASP A 480 -29.31 -7.54 -12.42
C ASP A 480 -27.99 -8.31 -12.59
N ALA A 481 -27.80 -8.98 -13.74
CA ALA A 481 -26.58 -9.72 -14.00
C ALA A 481 -25.37 -8.80 -14.13
N GLY A 482 -24.19 -9.31 -13.75
CA GLY A 482 -22.90 -8.70 -14.04
C GLY A 482 -22.67 -8.57 -15.56
N TRP A 483 -21.63 -7.81 -15.94
CA TRP A 483 -21.25 -7.66 -17.35
C TRP A 483 -20.59 -8.97 -17.85
N SER A 484 -20.85 -9.36 -19.08
CA SER A 484 -20.20 -10.49 -19.74
C SER A 484 -19.40 -10.04 -20.97
N ARG A 485 -18.26 -10.70 -21.25
CA ARG A 485 -17.40 -10.40 -22.40
C ARG A 485 -18.05 -10.82 -23.72
N THR A 486 -17.75 -10.12 -24.81
CA THR A 486 -18.28 -10.44 -26.14
C THR A 486 -17.87 -11.85 -26.60
N ASP A 487 -16.64 -12.27 -26.33
CA ASP A 487 -16.17 -13.61 -26.66
C ASP A 487 -16.89 -14.72 -25.87
N HIS A 488 -17.34 -14.44 -24.65
CA HIS A 488 -18.18 -15.38 -23.87
C HIS A 488 -19.55 -15.57 -24.51
N TYR A 489 -20.14 -14.53 -25.08
CA TYR A 489 -21.41 -14.67 -25.81
C TYR A 489 -21.23 -15.54 -27.08
N SER A 490 -20.12 -15.32 -27.83
CA SER A 490 -19.80 -16.13 -29.00
C SER A 490 -19.55 -17.59 -28.63
N TRP A 491 -18.84 -17.83 -27.53
CA TRP A 491 -18.54 -19.16 -27.01
C TRP A 491 -19.81 -19.90 -26.57
N ILE A 492 -20.70 -19.25 -25.76
CA ILE A 492 -21.91 -19.91 -25.29
C ILE A 492 -22.92 -20.11 -26.42
N SER A 493 -22.95 -19.22 -27.42
CA SER A 493 -23.75 -19.42 -28.64
C SER A 493 -23.31 -20.70 -29.40
N GLY A 494 -22.02 -21.02 -29.39
CA GLY A 494 -21.54 -22.32 -29.91
C GLY A 494 -22.04 -23.51 -29.10
N LEU A 495 -22.07 -23.41 -27.77
CA LEU A 495 -22.61 -24.47 -26.91
C LEU A 495 -24.12 -24.65 -27.08
N LEU A 496 -24.88 -23.55 -27.27
CA LEU A 496 -26.31 -23.63 -27.60
C LEU A 496 -26.55 -24.40 -28.87
N LEU A 497 -25.76 -24.17 -29.92
CA LEU A 497 -25.84 -24.91 -31.16
C LEU A 497 -25.52 -26.41 -30.97
N GLU A 498 -24.49 -26.77 -30.17
CA GLU A 498 -24.19 -28.17 -29.82
C GLU A 498 -25.36 -28.85 -29.07
N LEU A 499 -26.16 -28.08 -28.33
CA LEU A 499 -27.37 -28.56 -27.68
C LEU A 499 -28.59 -28.66 -28.63
N GLY A 500 -28.47 -28.11 -29.86
CA GLY A 500 -29.55 -28.01 -30.82
C GLY A 500 -30.50 -26.84 -30.58
N ILE A 501 -29.98 -25.76 -29.94
CA ILE A 501 -30.69 -24.50 -29.67
C ILE A 501 -30.12 -23.47 -30.65
N ASP A 502 -30.79 -23.21 -31.74
CA ASP A 502 -30.37 -22.35 -32.83
C ASP A 502 -31.20 -21.05 -32.94
N GLY A 503 -32.25 -20.93 -32.13
CA GLY A 503 -33.14 -19.75 -32.06
C GLY A 503 -33.41 -19.26 -30.64
N LEU A 504 -33.87 -17.99 -30.55
CA LEU A 504 -34.28 -17.38 -29.26
C LEU A 504 -35.51 -18.08 -28.66
N ASP A 505 -36.46 -18.54 -29.48
CA ASP A 505 -37.68 -19.23 -29.01
C ASP A 505 -37.34 -20.55 -28.31
N ASP A 506 -36.36 -21.28 -28.84
CA ASP A 506 -35.87 -22.52 -28.24
C ASP A 506 -35.12 -22.22 -26.92
N LEU A 507 -34.31 -21.16 -26.91
CA LEU A 507 -33.62 -20.67 -25.71
C LEU A 507 -34.61 -20.24 -24.64
N GLU A 508 -35.63 -19.47 -25.00
CA GLU A 508 -36.69 -19.02 -24.08
C GLU A 508 -37.41 -20.22 -23.46
N SER A 509 -37.74 -21.22 -24.30
CA SER A 509 -38.37 -22.47 -23.84
C SER A 509 -37.50 -23.22 -22.81
N VAL A 510 -36.17 -23.18 -22.92
CA VAL A 510 -35.23 -23.74 -21.93
C VAL A 510 -35.24 -22.92 -20.65
N LEU A 511 -35.13 -21.58 -20.75
CA LEU A 511 -35.08 -20.67 -19.60
C LEU A 511 -36.39 -20.69 -18.80
N ASP A 512 -37.52 -20.92 -19.43
CA ASP A 512 -38.83 -20.96 -18.76
C ASP A 512 -39.11 -22.29 -18.03
N ARG A 513 -38.37 -23.35 -18.37
CA ARG A 513 -38.45 -24.64 -17.64
C ARG A 513 -37.61 -24.65 -16.36
N VAL A 514 -36.66 -23.76 -16.22
CA VAL A 514 -35.73 -23.72 -15.08
C VAL A 514 -36.01 -22.52 -14.22
N ASP A 515 -36.14 -22.72 -12.94
CA ASP A 515 -36.17 -21.61 -11.97
C ASP A 515 -34.76 -20.98 -11.89
N THR A 516 -34.57 -19.92 -12.68
CA THR A 516 -33.28 -19.22 -12.81
C THR A 516 -32.82 -18.56 -11.52
N ASP A 517 -33.76 -18.11 -10.67
CA ASP A 517 -33.45 -17.48 -9.38
C ASP A 517 -33.02 -18.54 -8.36
N ALA A 518 -33.67 -19.70 -8.36
CA ALA A 518 -33.26 -20.82 -7.52
C ALA A 518 -31.86 -21.35 -7.92
N VAL A 519 -31.57 -21.43 -9.22
CA VAL A 519 -30.24 -21.80 -9.73
C VAL A 519 -29.17 -20.79 -9.26
N ASN A 520 -29.43 -19.49 -9.41
CA ASN A 520 -28.51 -18.46 -9.00
C ASN A 520 -28.28 -18.47 -7.49
N ALA A 521 -29.35 -18.71 -6.69
CA ALA A 521 -29.25 -18.84 -5.24
C ALA A 521 -28.43 -20.09 -4.82
N ALA A 522 -28.63 -21.23 -5.50
CA ALA A 522 -27.89 -22.46 -5.21
C ALA A 522 -26.40 -22.36 -5.52
N MET A 523 -26.03 -21.53 -6.52
CA MET A 523 -24.62 -21.26 -6.84
C MET A 523 -23.90 -20.43 -5.78
N ASP A 524 -24.65 -19.64 -4.99
CA ASP A 524 -24.15 -18.82 -3.87
C ASP A 524 -22.98 -17.90 -4.30
N TYR A 525 -23.20 -17.17 -5.41
CA TYR A 525 -22.20 -16.24 -5.92
C TYR A 525 -22.08 -15.03 -5.00
N ARG A 526 -20.88 -14.73 -4.58
CA ARG A 526 -20.55 -13.57 -3.77
C ARG A 526 -20.75 -12.23 -4.49
N PHE A 527 -20.54 -12.23 -5.81
CA PHE A 527 -20.75 -11.09 -6.70
C PHE A 527 -21.78 -11.46 -7.76
N PRO A 528 -22.57 -10.49 -8.27
CA PRO A 528 -23.55 -10.79 -9.31
C PRO A 528 -22.85 -11.38 -10.55
N PRO A 529 -23.12 -12.65 -10.91
CA PRO A 529 -22.51 -13.27 -12.07
C PRO A 529 -22.99 -12.60 -13.35
N GLY A 530 -22.15 -12.61 -14.39
CA GLY A 530 -22.51 -12.11 -15.71
C GLY A 530 -23.65 -12.90 -16.35
N ALA A 531 -24.38 -12.28 -17.28
CA ALA A 531 -25.53 -12.90 -17.95
C ALA A 531 -25.18 -14.23 -18.63
N VAL A 532 -23.99 -14.32 -19.26
CA VAL A 532 -23.52 -15.58 -19.85
C VAL A 532 -23.29 -16.65 -18.80
N ARG A 533 -22.77 -16.29 -17.63
CA ARG A 533 -22.57 -17.23 -16.52
C ARG A 533 -23.88 -17.76 -15.97
N ARG A 534 -24.89 -16.89 -15.83
CA ARG A 534 -26.25 -17.32 -15.43
C ARG A 534 -26.84 -18.30 -16.43
N LEU A 535 -26.70 -18.02 -17.73
CA LEU A 535 -27.13 -18.96 -18.77
C LEU A 535 -26.37 -20.29 -18.69
N ASP A 536 -25.05 -20.25 -18.50
CA ASP A 536 -24.19 -21.42 -18.34
C ASP A 536 -24.66 -22.33 -17.18
N ASP A 537 -25.07 -21.73 -16.05
CA ASP A 537 -25.59 -22.47 -14.89
C ASP A 537 -26.97 -23.07 -15.15
N VAL A 538 -27.83 -22.37 -15.88
CA VAL A 538 -29.14 -22.85 -16.28
C VAL A 538 -29.00 -24.03 -17.23
N LEU A 539 -28.12 -23.95 -18.22
CA LEU A 539 -27.84 -25.05 -19.15
C LEU A 539 -27.25 -26.26 -18.42
N LEU A 540 -26.37 -26.03 -17.44
CA LEU A 540 -25.83 -27.08 -16.58
C LEU A 540 -26.94 -27.76 -15.75
N LYS A 541 -27.87 -27.00 -15.18
CA LYS A 541 -29.02 -27.56 -14.44
C LYS A 541 -29.97 -28.36 -15.32
N GLU A 542 -30.29 -27.83 -16.49
CA GLU A 542 -31.28 -28.47 -17.41
C GLU A 542 -30.72 -29.71 -18.09
N PHE A 543 -29.48 -29.66 -18.60
CA PHE A 543 -28.91 -30.69 -19.45
C PHE A 543 -27.91 -31.62 -18.73
N GLY A 544 -27.44 -31.25 -17.52
CA GLY A 544 -26.58 -32.07 -16.67
C GLY A 544 -25.36 -32.63 -17.39
N GLU A 545 -25.19 -33.96 -17.37
CA GLU A 545 -24.07 -34.68 -18.00
C GLU A 545 -23.96 -34.42 -19.52
N ARG A 546 -25.08 -34.21 -20.22
CA ARG A 546 -25.04 -33.85 -21.63
C ARG A 546 -24.33 -32.54 -21.87
N TYR A 547 -24.58 -31.51 -21.01
CA TYR A 547 -23.90 -30.23 -21.09
C TYR A 547 -22.42 -30.35 -20.74
N ILE A 548 -22.09 -31.07 -19.67
CA ILE A 548 -20.72 -31.30 -19.23
C ILE A 548 -19.85 -31.88 -20.34
N ASN A 549 -20.41 -32.81 -21.10
CA ASN A 549 -19.69 -33.57 -22.13
C ASN A 549 -19.73 -32.94 -23.53
N LEU A 550 -20.21 -31.70 -23.71
CA LEU A 550 -20.12 -30.99 -24.98
C LEU A 550 -18.66 -30.78 -25.39
N HIS A 551 -18.39 -30.78 -26.68
CA HIS A 551 -17.05 -30.59 -27.20
C HIS A 551 -16.45 -29.23 -26.75
N GLY A 552 -17.25 -28.18 -26.80
CA GLY A 552 -16.83 -26.84 -26.32
C GLY A 552 -16.55 -26.77 -24.83
N ASN A 553 -16.96 -27.76 -24.03
CA ASN A 553 -16.73 -27.85 -22.58
C ASN A 553 -15.56 -28.76 -22.19
N ALA A 554 -14.86 -29.37 -23.13
CA ALA A 554 -13.82 -30.37 -22.85
C ALA A 554 -12.69 -29.88 -21.94
N HIS A 555 -12.40 -28.58 -21.95
CA HIS A 555 -11.35 -27.94 -21.15
C HIS A 555 -11.75 -27.65 -19.69
N ARG A 556 -13.04 -27.81 -19.32
CA ARG A 556 -13.57 -27.43 -18.00
C ARG A 556 -14.50 -28.48 -17.36
N VAL A 557 -14.42 -29.71 -17.75
CA VAL A 557 -15.28 -30.81 -17.27
C VAL A 557 -15.27 -30.94 -15.75
N ALA A 558 -14.09 -30.89 -15.11
CA ALA A 558 -13.96 -30.99 -13.65
C ALA A 558 -14.65 -29.84 -12.92
N GLN A 559 -14.55 -28.62 -13.46
CA GLN A 559 -15.22 -27.43 -12.90
C GLN A 559 -16.74 -27.53 -13.02
N LEU A 560 -17.25 -28.01 -14.16
CA LEU A 560 -18.67 -28.20 -14.35
C LEU A 560 -19.25 -29.30 -13.45
N GLN A 561 -18.50 -30.37 -13.18
CA GLN A 561 -18.89 -31.42 -12.24
C GLN A 561 -19.01 -30.87 -10.82
N ALA A 562 -18.04 -30.06 -10.38
CA ALA A 562 -18.09 -29.41 -9.08
C ALA A 562 -19.28 -28.44 -8.95
N ARG A 563 -19.61 -27.70 -10.03
CA ARG A 563 -20.79 -26.80 -10.06
C ARG A 563 -22.10 -27.57 -10.10
N ALA A 564 -22.18 -28.65 -10.86
CA ALA A 564 -23.37 -29.50 -10.92
C ALA A 564 -23.73 -30.08 -9.55
N ALA A 565 -22.72 -30.37 -8.71
CA ALA A 565 -22.94 -30.83 -7.33
C ALA A 565 -23.63 -29.79 -6.43
N LYS A 566 -23.54 -28.50 -6.74
CA LYS A 566 -24.28 -27.43 -6.03
C LYS A 566 -25.74 -27.34 -6.47
N LEU A 567 -26.07 -27.87 -7.64
CA LEU A 567 -27.39 -27.78 -8.24
C LEU A 567 -28.27 -29.03 -7.97
N THR A 568 -27.69 -30.07 -7.35
CA THR A 568 -28.43 -31.25 -6.90
C THR A 568 -29.10 -30.99 -5.59
#